data_d2aa67d9999d8acfab4a17cfcc9a9078
#
_entry.id   d2aa67d9999d8acfab4a17cfcc9a9078
#
_cell.length_a   1.000
_cell.length_b   1.000
_cell.length_c   1.000
_cell.angle_alpha   90.00
_cell.angle_beta   90.00
_cell.angle_gamma   90.00
#
_symmetry.space_group_name_H-M   'P 1'
#
loop_
_entity.id
_entity.type
_entity.pdbx_description
1 polymer ?
#
loop_
_entity_poly.entity_id
_entity_poly.type
_entity_poly.pdbx_seq_one_letter_code
_entity_poly.pdbx_strand_id
1 'polypeptide(L)'
;MKLLFLILMSLVILGCEQPVNQIKESNLHKHIKILASDDFEGRGPGSQGGEKTKQYLKTEFQKMGLPSIKGDYYLEVPLSKMTVDLDSSFLSITKNDKPRILKAGSESVYWTKRVVEGVSVRSSELVFVGHGIVAPEYGWNDYKNLDVKGKTAVMLINDPGFWTEDPKLFNGKSMTYYGRWTYKFEEAARQGAEAVLIIHDTAPAAYPWQVVETSWSGKQIDLKRADMGKSRIKVEAWITSEVAEDLFKEANLDLKALKQKALKADFQSVEMSGLTLDAALINKVAFSISHNVAAVKSGYKKPNEYILMMAHWDHLGIKEDESGDNIYNGAVDNASGTAGLLELANYFSKVESERSLLVLTDIPL
;
A
#
# COMPACT_ATOMS: atom_id res chain seq x y z
N MET A 1 60.84 61.39 -29.44
CA MET A 1 60.64 60.17 -28.66
C MET A 1 59.27 60.27 -28.01
N LYS A 2 58.26 59.65 -28.64
CA LYS A 2 56.87 59.56 -28.07
C LYS A 2 56.63 58.15 -27.59
N LEU A 3 56.48 58.00 -26.25
CA LEU A 3 56.19 56.70 -25.61
C LEU A 3 54.72 56.47 -25.71
N LEU A 4 54.31 55.40 -26.43
CA LEU A 4 52.97 54.98 -26.58
C LEU A 4 52.63 53.98 -25.43
N PHE A 5 51.78 54.38 -24.49
CA PHE A 5 51.26 53.52 -23.44
C PHE A 5 50.06 52.71 -23.99
N LEU A 6 50.22 51.42 -24.18
CA LEU A 6 49.09 50.46 -24.47
C LEU A 6 48.44 50.03 -23.16
N ILE A 7 47.28 50.54 -22.89
CA ILE A 7 46.41 50.01 -21.77
C ILE A 7 45.68 48.78 -22.29
N LEU A 8 46.08 47.59 -21.81
CA LEU A 8 45.38 46.34 -22.03
C LEU A 8 44.20 46.27 -21.05
N MET A 9 43.02 46.55 -21.55
CA MET A 9 41.78 46.45 -20.78
C MET A 9 41.33 44.97 -20.73
N SER A 10 41.67 44.24 -19.65
CA SER A 10 41.22 42.87 -19.40
C SER A 10 39.72 42.90 -19.09
N LEU A 11 38.91 42.48 -20.02
CA LEU A 11 37.51 42.23 -19.80
C LEU A 11 37.40 40.94 -18.92
N VAL A 12 37.22 41.12 -17.62
CA VAL A 12 36.79 40.03 -16.74
C VAL A 12 35.31 39.77 -17.05
N ILE A 13 35.05 38.74 -17.83
CA ILE A 13 33.70 38.18 -17.98
C ILE A 13 33.41 37.49 -16.65
N LEU A 14 32.76 38.19 -15.73
CA LEU A 14 32.07 37.59 -14.61
C LEU A 14 30.90 36.80 -15.21
N GLY A 15 31.14 35.53 -15.48
CA GLY A 15 30.07 34.58 -15.70
C GLY A 15 29.19 34.56 -14.46
N CYS A 16 28.02 35.20 -14.51
CA CYS A 16 26.96 34.93 -13.56
C CYS A 16 26.62 33.46 -13.72
N GLU A 17 27.24 32.58 -12.96
CA GLU A 17 26.66 31.28 -12.70
C GLU A 17 25.31 31.56 -12.04
N GLN A 18 24.24 31.33 -12.80
CA GLN A 18 22.88 31.28 -12.24
C GLN A 18 22.95 30.30 -11.07
N PRO A 19 22.48 30.67 -9.87
CA PRO A 19 22.50 29.74 -8.75
C PRO A 19 21.74 28.49 -9.18
N VAL A 20 22.49 27.40 -9.25
CA VAL A 20 21.88 26.07 -9.51
C VAL A 20 20.72 25.95 -8.52
N ASN A 21 19.50 25.81 -9.05
CA ASN A 21 18.30 25.60 -8.24
C ASN A 21 18.51 24.32 -7.43
N GLN A 22 18.90 24.46 -6.19
CA GLN A 22 19.15 23.34 -5.31
C GLN A 22 17.87 23.00 -4.56
N ILE A 23 17.59 21.70 -4.41
CA ILE A 23 16.63 21.21 -3.44
C ILE A 23 17.13 21.61 -2.05
N LYS A 24 16.29 22.31 -1.29
CA LYS A 24 16.68 22.84 0.03
C LYS A 24 16.02 22.02 1.14
N GLU A 25 16.83 21.54 2.06
CA GLU A 25 16.35 20.85 3.26
C GLU A 25 15.32 21.69 4.04
N SER A 26 15.55 23.01 4.14
CA SER A 26 14.60 23.93 4.80
C SER A 26 13.21 23.94 4.18
N ASN A 27 13.11 23.75 2.87
CA ASN A 27 11.81 23.68 2.18
C ASN A 27 11.13 22.33 2.44
N LEU A 28 11.89 21.24 2.43
CA LEU A 28 11.37 19.91 2.80
C LEU A 28 10.77 19.96 4.21
N HIS A 29 11.53 20.47 5.18
CA HIS A 29 11.03 20.62 6.55
C HIS A 29 9.79 21.51 6.65
N LYS A 30 9.73 22.59 5.87
CA LYS A 30 8.57 23.48 5.82
C LYS A 30 7.31 22.73 5.36
N HIS A 31 7.41 21.99 4.25
CA HIS A 31 6.28 21.22 3.72
C HIS A 31 5.85 20.10 4.67
N ILE A 32 6.81 19.35 5.25
CA ILE A 32 6.52 18.31 6.23
C ILE A 32 5.81 18.90 7.44
N LYS A 33 6.32 20.00 8.01
CA LYS A 33 5.72 20.64 9.19
C LYS A 33 4.30 21.10 8.93
N ILE A 34 3.99 21.62 7.75
CA ILE A 34 2.65 22.04 7.38
C ILE A 34 1.74 20.82 7.22
N LEU A 35 2.13 19.85 6.39
CA LEU A 35 1.32 18.69 6.06
C LEU A 35 1.07 17.78 7.28
N ALA A 36 2.03 17.70 8.20
CA ALA A 36 1.92 16.90 9.42
C ALA A 36 1.41 17.68 10.63
N SER A 37 0.89 18.89 10.46
CA SER A 37 0.27 19.63 11.55
C SER A 37 -1.15 19.13 11.85
N ASP A 38 -1.63 19.35 13.06
CA ASP A 38 -3.01 19.01 13.47
C ASP A 38 -4.08 19.70 12.63
N ASP A 39 -3.75 20.89 12.08
CA ASP A 39 -4.65 21.60 11.15
C ASP A 39 -5.04 20.77 9.92
N PHE A 40 -4.20 19.82 9.52
CA PHE A 40 -4.43 18.92 8.40
C PHE A 40 -5.10 17.60 8.81
N GLU A 41 -5.42 17.43 10.11
CA GLU A 41 -6.26 16.34 10.63
C GLU A 41 -5.82 14.95 10.13
N GLY A 42 -4.50 14.72 10.02
CA GLY A 42 -3.95 13.47 9.52
C GLY A 42 -4.31 13.14 8.06
N ARG A 43 -4.76 14.10 7.27
CA ARG A 43 -4.96 14.01 5.80
C ARG A 43 -5.82 12.85 5.32
N GLY A 44 -6.84 12.47 6.07
CA GLY A 44 -7.71 11.34 5.67
C GLY A 44 -8.43 11.60 4.34
N PRO A 45 -8.45 10.63 3.39
CA PRO A 45 -9.15 10.78 2.12
C PRO A 45 -10.66 11.05 2.31
N GLY A 46 -11.15 12.14 1.69
CA GLY A 46 -12.56 12.55 1.80
C GLY A 46 -12.93 13.08 3.20
N SER A 47 -11.97 13.60 3.95
CA SER A 47 -12.15 14.38 5.19
C SER A 47 -11.83 15.86 4.96
N GLN A 48 -12.08 16.71 5.96
CA GLN A 48 -11.69 18.13 5.92
C GLN A 48 -10.16 18.28 5.80
N GLY A 49 -9.38 17.49 6.53
CA GLY A 49 -7.94 17.48 6.43
C GLY A 49 -7.46 17.10 5.02
N GLY A 50 -8.11 16.12 4.38
CA GLY A 50 -7.87 15.79 2.99
C GLY A 50 -8.17 16.93 2.02
N GLU A 51 -9.29 17.67 2.23
CA GLU A 51 -9.63 18.85 1.40
C GLU A 51 -8.58 19.97 1.54
N LYS A 52 -8.15 20.28 2.77
CA LYS A 52 -7.07 21.23 3.03
C LYS A 52 -5.78 20.82 2.34
N THR A 53 -5.45 19.53 2.39
CA THR A 53 -4.24 18.98 1.74
C THR A 53 -4.26 19.16 0.23
N LYS A 54 -5.35 18.78 -0.43
CA LYS A 54 -5.52 18.97 -1.87
C LYS A 54 -5.40 20.44 -2.29
N GLN A 55 -6.03 21.34 -1.53
CA GLN A 55 -5.95 22.77 -1.79
C GLN A 55 -4.52 23.30 -1.61
N TYR A 56 -3.79 22.82 -0.61
CA TYR A 56 -2.39 23.16 -0.40
C TYR A 56 -1.53 22.74 -1.58
N LEU A 57 -1.63 21.48 -2.01
CA LEU A 57 -0.88 20.91 -3.12
C LEU A 57 -1.14 21.66 -4.43
N LYS A 58 -2.41 21.90 -4.76
CA LYS A 58 -2.80 22.73 -5.91
C LYS A 58 -2.15 24.11 -5.86
N THR A 59 -2.20 24.76 -4.70
CA THR A 59 -1.63 26.10 -4.51
C THR A 59 -0.12 26.11 -4.72
N GLU A 60 0.59 25.08 -4.23
CA GLU A 60 2.03 24.97 -4.45
C GLU A 60 2.35 24.73 -5.92
N PHE A 61 1.64 23.87 -6.65
CA PHE A 61 1.82 23.69 -8.10
C PHE A 61 1.56 24.98 -8.88
N GLN A 62 0.53 25.77 -8.50
CA GLN A 62 0.25 27.06 -9.10
C GLN A 62 1.38 28.07 -8.87
N LYS A 63 1.94 28.16 -7.65
CA LYS A 63 3.09 29.02 -7.31
C LYS A 63 4.32 28.67 -8.14
N MET A 64 4.51 27.39 -8.46
CA MET A 64 5.61 26.90 -9.31
C MET A 64 5.37 27.19 -10.79
N GLY A 65 4.20 27.67 -11.18
CA GLY A 65 3.81 27.89 -12.58
C GLY A 65 3.62 26.60 -13.38
N LEU A 66 3.39 25.47 -12.70
CA LEU A 66 3.15 24.19 -13.35
C LEU A 66 1.69 24.12 -13.85
N PRO A 67 1.43 23.85 -15.14
CA PRO A 67 0.08 23.69 -15.66
C PRO A 67 -0.66 22.50 -15.07
N SER A 68 -1.98 22.62 -14.98
CA SER A 68 -2.89 21.52 -14.65
C SER A 68 -3.03 20.52 -15.82
N ILE A 69 -3.60 19.37 -15.55
CA ILE A 69 -3.95 18.38 -16.57
C ILE A 69 -5.34 18.69 -17.12
N LYS A 70 -5.45 18.94 -18.43
CA LYS A 70 -6.73 19.23 -19.11
C LYS A 70 -7.57 20.34 -18.45
N GLY A 71 -6.94 21.31 -17.79
CA GLY A 71 -7.60 22.45 -17.17
C GLY A 71 -7.96 22.29 -15.70
N ASP A 72 -7.73 21.10 -15.10
CA ASP A 72 -7.92 20.88 -13.67
C ASP A 72 -6.70 20.22 -13.05
N TYR A 73 -6.39 20.58 -11.80
CA TYR A 73 -5.36 19.92 -10.99
C TYR A 73 -5.90 18.67 -10.29
N TYR A 74 -7.22 18.55 -10.15
CA TYR A 74 -7.89 17.49 -9.43
C TYR A 74 -8.31 16.38 -10.41
N LEU A 75 -7.87 15.16 -10.09
CA LEU A 75 -8.30 13.94 -10.78
C LEU A 75 -9.19 13.17 -9.80
N GLU A 76 -10.47 13.09 -10.10
CA GLU A 76 -11.47 12.46 -9.24
C GLU A 76 -11.16 10.99 -8.97
N VAL A 77 -11.24 10.59 -7.70
CA VAL A 77 -11.08 9.23 -7.20
C VAL A 77 -12.33 8.85 -6.41
N PRO A 78 -13.26 8.11 -7.01
CA PRO A 78 -14.42 7.61 -6.29
C PRO A 78 -14.03 6.51 -5.32
N LEU A 79 -14.46 6.62 -4.06
CA LEU A 79 -14.11 5.75 -2.95
C LEU A 79 -15.32 4.99 -2.42
N SER A 80 -15.09 3.76 -2.02
CA SER A 80 -15.97 2.98 -1.14
C SER A 80 -15.33 2.89 0.24
N LYS A 81 -16.14 3.05 1.28
CA LYS A 81 -15.73 2.94 2.68
C LYS A 81 -16.51 1.81 3.32
N MET A 82 -15.82 0.86 3.92
CA MET A 82 -16.41 -0.28 4.59
C MET A 82 -15.89 -0.34 6.02
N THR A 83 -16.79 -0.54 6.96
CA THR A 83 -16.44 -0.73 8.38
C THR A 83 -17.11 -2.01 8.83
N VAL A 84 -16.31 -2.97 9.26
CA VAL A 84 -16.82 -4.23 9.83
C VAL A 84 -17.40 -3.91 11.21
N ASP A 85 -18.63 -4.34 11.44
CA ASP A 85 -19.24 -4.36 12.77
C ASP A 85 -18.74 -5.62 13.50
N LEU A 86 -17.76 -5.46 14.38
CA LEU A 86 -17.11 -6.59 15.05
C LEU A 86 -18.05 -7.29 16.05
N ASP A 87 -19.04 -6.61 16.60
CA ASP A 87 -20.01 -7.19 17.53
C ASP A 87 -20.96 -8.16 16.82
N SER A 88 -21.22 -7.90 15.53
CA SER A 88 -22.12 -8.71 14.68
C SER A 88 -21.37 -9.62 13.70
N SER A 89 -20.03 -9.64 13.77
CA SER A 89 -19.18 -10.37 12.84
C SER A 89 -18.30 -11.38 13.58
N PHE A 90 -17.93 -12.46 12.90
CA PHE A 90 -17.00 -13.43 13.45
C PHE A 90 -16.16 -14.11 12.38
N LEU A 91 -15.03 -14.65 12.80
CA LEU A 91 -14.19 -15.59 12.08
C LEU A 91 -13.92 -16.77 12.99
N SER A 92 -14.27 -17.97 12.57
CA SER A 92 -14.19 -19.20 13.37
C SER A 92 -13.48 -20.30 12.59
N ILE A 93 -12.65 -21.07 13.26
CA ILE A 93 -12.07 -22.31 12.75
C ILE A 93 -12.74 -23.48 13.46
N THR A 94 -13.26 -24.44 12.70
CA THR A 94 -13.91 -25.64 13.22
C THR A 94 -13.02 -26.85 12.98
N LYS A 95 -12.81 -27.65 14.04
CA LYS A 95 -12.20 -28.97 14.00
C LYS A 95 -13.08 -30.00 14.68
N ASN A 96 -13.40 -31.12 14.02
CA ASN A 96 -14.22 -32.18 14.57
C ASN A 96 -15.52 -31.65 15.21
N ASP A 97 -16.24 -30.80 14.47
CA ASP A 97 -17.49 -30.14 14.89
C ASP A 97 -17.35 -29.20 16.12
N LYS A 98 -16.13 -28.84 16.50
CA LYS A 98 -15.87 -27.91 17.59
C LYS A 98 -15.37 -26.58 17.03
N PRO A 99 -16.22 -25.54 17.00
CA PRO A 99 -15.82 -24.21 16.54
C PRO A 99 -14.97 -23.48 17.59
N ARG A 100 -13.93 -22.78 17.13
CA ARG A 100 -13.14 -21.81 17.88
C ARG A 100 -13.26 -20.46 17.18
N ILE A 101 -13.90 -19.51 17.82
CA ILE A 101 -13.92 -18.12 17.33
C ILE A 101 -12.56 -17.48 17.62
N LEU A 102 -11.92 -16.93 16.60
CA LEU A 102 -10.71 -16.17 16.73
C LEU A 102 -11.04 -14.74 17.20
N LYS A 103 -10.36 -14.30 18.27
CA LYS A 103 -10.59 -12.98 18.84
C LYS A 103 -10.12 -11.90 17.87
N ALA A 104 -11.03 -11.02 17.50
CA ALA A 104 -10.72 -9.85 16.69
C ALA A 104 -9.71 -8.94 17.42
N GLY A 105 -8.74 -8.42 16.66
CA GLY A 105 -7.61 -7.64 17.16
C GLY A 105 -6.45 -8.52 17.63
N SER A 106 -6.62 -9.28 18.69
CA SER A 106 -5.51 -10.01 19.34
C SER A 106 -5.09 -11.31 18.66
N GLU A 107 -6.00 -12.04 18.00
CA GLU A 107 -5.71 -13.31 17.32
C GLU A 107 -5.85 -13.21 15.80
N SER A 108 -6.77 -12.35 15.34
CA SER A 108 -7.04 -12.15 13.91
C SER A 108 -7.52 -10.74 13.62
N VAL A 109 -7.25 -10.30 12.39
CA VAL A 109 -7.86 -9.09 11.82
C VAL A 109 -8.46 -9.50 10.48
N TYR A 110 -9.72 -9.15 10.25
CA TYR A 110 -10.45 -9.58 9.06
C TYR A 110 -11.37 -8.49 8.51
N TRP A 111 -11.52 -8.47 7.19
CA TRP A 111 -12.38 -7.54 6.46
C TRP A 111 -12.80 -8.13 5.13
N THR A 112 -13.55 -7.36 4.35
CA THR A 112 -13.82 -7.65 2.94
C THR A 112 -13.64 -6.39 2.09
N LYS A 113 -13.13 -6.56 0.89
CA LYS A 113 -13.13 -5.51 -0.15
C LYS A 113 -14.33 -5.60 -1.08
N ARG A 114 -15.26 -6.54 -0.84
CA ARG A 114 -16.57 -6.57 -1.50
C ARG A 114 -17.47 -5.51 -0.88
N VAL A 115 -18.02 -4.63 -1.71
CA VAL A 115 -18.87 -3.51 -1.27
C VAL A 115 -20.29 -4.04 -1.04
N VAL A 116 -20.48 -4.69 0.09
CA VAL A 116 -21.73 -5.35 0.51
C VAL A 116 -21.95 -5.17 2.00
N GLU A 117 -23.21 -5.13 2.44
CA GLU A 117 -23.57 -5.03 3.86
C GLU A 117 -23.30 -6.34 4.64
N GLY A 118 -23.24 -7.45 3.93
CA GLY A 118 -22.93 -8.75 4.55
C GLY A 118 -22.24 -9.70 3.59
N VAL A 119 -21.29 -10.47 4.10
CA VAL A 119 -20.60 -11.54 3.38
C VAL A 119 -20.38 -12.72 4.31
N SER A 120 -20.48 -13.94 3.77
CA SER A 120 -20.24 -15.15 4.56
C SER A 120 -19.43 -16.18 3.79
N VAL A 121 -18.66 -16.94 4.55
CA VAL A 121 -17.97 -18.18 4.13
C VAL A 121 -18.45 -19.27 5.08
N ARG A 122 -18.72 -20.46 4.59
CA ARG A 122 -19.23 -21.58 5.39
C ARG A 122 -18.47 -22.85 5.08
N SER A 123 -18.01 -23.50 6.15
CA SER A 123 -17.33 -24.81 6.10
C SER A 123 -16.25 -24.90 5.02
N SER A 124 -15.50 -23.79 4.81
CA SER A 124 -14.45 -23.71 3.79
C SER A 124 -13.19 -24.42 4.29
N GLU A 125 -12.78 -25.47 3.59
CA GLU A 125 -11.59 -26.27 3.94
C GLU A 125 -10.31 -25.42 3.91
N LEU A 126 -9.43 -25.59 4.89
CA LEU A 126 -8.16 -24.87 4.95
C LEU A 126 -7.08 -25.58 4.14
N VAL A 127 -6.31 -24.80 3.41
CA VAL A 127 -5.17 -25.28 2.60
C VAL A 127 -3.97 -24.37 2.79
N PHE A 128 -2.84 -24.92 3.17
CA PHE A 128 -1.58 -24.19 3.22
C PHE A 128 -0.95 -24.12 1.83
N VAL A 129 -0.81 -22.91 1.30
CA VAL A 129 -0.29 -22.63 -0.05
C VAL A 129 1.09 -21.96 -0.05
N GLY A 130 1.92 -22.25 0.96
CA GLY A 130 3.25 -21.67 1.05
C GLY A 130 3.22 -20.15 1.07
N HIS A 131 3.86 -19.51 0.09
CA HIS A 131 3.81 -18.05 -0.09
C HIS A 131 2.63 -17.59 -0.97
N GLY A 132 1.86 -18.51 -1.56
CA GLY A 132 0.71 -18.18 -2.42
C GLY A 132 1.10 -17.43 -3.69
N ILE A 133 2.19 -17.83 -4.33
CA ILE A 133 2.80 -17.13 -5.47
C ILE A 133 2.64 -17.93 -6.76
N VAL A 134 2.30 -17.21 -7.84
CA VAL A 134 2.42 -17.67 -9.22
C VAL A 134 3.32 -16.68 -9.97
N ALA A 135 4.56 -17.07 -10.21
CA ALA A 135 5.60 -16.25 -10.85
C ALA A 135 6.33 -17.08 -11.91
N PRO A 136 5.81 -17.14 -13.16
CA PRO A 136 6.35 -17.98 -14.23
C PRO A 136 7.81 -17.69 -14.56
N GLU A 137 8.26 -16.42 -14.42
CA GLU A 137 9.64 -16.00 -14.67
C GLU A 137 10.65 -16.61 -13.68
N TYR A 138 10.19 -17.04 -12.50
CA TYR A 138 10.97 -17.82 -11.54
C TYR A 138 10.66 -19.33 -11.60
N GLY A 139 9.81 -19.80 -12.53
CA GLY A 139 9.30 -21.17 -12.55
C GLY A 139 8.48 -21.52 -11.31
N TRP A 140 7.87 -20.51 -10.68
CA TRP A 140 7.21 -20.64 -9.38
C TRP A 140 5.69 -20.70 -9.52
N ASN A 141 5.07 -21.72 -8.88
CA ASN A 141 3.62 -21.81 -8.77
C ASN A 141 3.24 -22.64 -7.52
N ASP A 142 2.82 -21.95 -6.47
CA ASP A 142 2.41 -22.56 -5.21
C ASP A 142 1.05 -23.28 -5.29
N TYR A 143 0.27 -23.03 -6.34
CA TYR A 143 -1.07 -23.62 -6.52
C TYR A 143 -1.09 -24.82 -7.50
N LYS A 144 0.05 -25.22 -8.03
CA LYS A 144 0.16 -26.18 -9.16
C LYS A 144 -0.45 -27.57 -8.94
N ASN A 145 -0.57 -28.00 -7.68
CA ASN A 145 -0.97 -29.36 -7.32
C ASN A 145 -2.31 -29.47 -6.59
N LEU A 146 -2.97 -28.34 -6.36
CA LEU A 146 -4.17 -28.31 -5.54
C LEU A 146 -5.17 -27.25 -6.03
N ASP A 147 -6.41 -27.67 -6.24
CA ASP A 147 -7.51 -26.76 -6.51
C ASP A 147 -7.96 -26.11 -5.18
N VAL A 148 -7.80 -24.79 -5.10
CA VAL A 148 -8.21 -23.98 -3.94
C VAL A 148 -9.58 -23.34 -4.13
N LYS A 149 -10.28 -23.65 -5.20
CA LYS A 149 -11.61 -23.09 -5.48
C LYS A 149 -12.59 -23.44 -4.37
N GLY A 150 -13.19 -22.39 -3.78
CA GLY A 150 -14.11 -22.56 -2.66
C GLY A 150 -13.44 -22.85 -1.31
N LYS A 151 -12.11 -22.92 -1.27
CA LYS A 151 -11.33 -23.20 -0.05
C LYS A 151 -10.77 -21.91 0.58
N THR A 152 -10.27 -22.02 1.79
CA THR A 152 -9.54 -20.97 2.52
C THR A 152 -8.06 -21.20 2.35
N ALA A 153 -7.38 -20.27 1.69
CA ALA A 153 -5.93 -20.32 1.52
C ALA A 153 -5.21 -19.74 2.76
N VAL A 154 -4.35 -20.54 3.38
CA VAL A 154 -3.47 -20.12 4.48
C VAL A 154 -2.08 -19.93 3.90
N MET A 155 -1.42 -18.77 4.14
CA MET A 155 -0.18 -18.45 3.47
C MET A 155 0.75 -17.56 4.29
N LEU A 156 2.02 -17.61 3.92
CA LEU A 156 3.08 -16.80 4.52
C LEU A 156 3.13 -15.40 3.89
N ILE A 157 3.38 -14.40 4.72
CA ILE A 157 3.73 -13.06 4.25
C ILE A 157 5.11 -13.06 3.61
N ASN A 158 5.40 -12.08 2.76
CA ASN A 158 6.61 -11.92 1.97
C ASN A 158 6.79 -13.02 0.90
N ASP A 159 7.93 -13.07 0.28
CA ASP A 159 8.30 -14.04 -0.76
C ASP A 159 9.54 -14.86 -0.32
N PRO A 160 9.85 -15.96 -1.01
CA PRO A 160 10.97 -16.83 -0.64
C PRO A 160 12.33 -16.14 -0.63
N GLY A 161 12.49 -15.06 -1.41
CA GLY A 161 13.74 -14.30 -1.48
C GLY A 161 14.18 -13.77 -0.14
N PHE A 162 13.23 -13.30 0.69
CA PHE A 162 13.54 -12.78 2.03
C PHE A 162 14.33 -13.76 2.91
N TRP A 163 13.99 -15.05 2.83
CA TRP A 163 14.61 -16.08 3.65
C TRP A 163 15.84 -16.69 3.02
N THR A 164 15.88 -16.79 1.68
CA THR A 164 17.01 -17.38 0.95
C THR A 164 18.15 -16.39 0.76
N GLU A 165 17.85 -15.09 0.78
CA GLU A 165 18.78 -13.99 0.49
C GLU A 165 19.45 -14.09 -0.88
N ASP A 166 18.98 -15.01 -1.76
CA ASP A 166 19.49 -15.14 -3.11
C ASP A 166 18.99 -13.99 -3.99
N PRO A 167 19.84 -13.09 -4.48
CA PRO A 167 19.44 -11.96 -5.30
C PRO A 167 18.81 -12.36 -6.65
N LYS A 168 18.98 -13.63 -7.08
CA LYS A 168 18.35 -14.18 -8.28
C LYS A 168 16.94 -14.70 -8.04
N LEU A 169 16.54 -14.86 -6.77
CA LEU A 169 15.23 -15.34 -6.38
C LEU A 169 14.47 -14.19 -5.69
N PHE A 170 13.44 -13.66 -6.33
CA PHE A 170 12.60 -12.58 -5.82
C PHE A 170 13.39 -11.38 -5.23
N ASN A 171 14.50 -10.97 -5.87
CA ASN A 171 15.35 -9.87 -5.41
C ASN A 171 15.98 -10.05 -4.00
N GLY A 172 16.13 -11.26 -3.51
CA GLY A 172 16.70 -11.55 -2.19
C GLY A 172 15.87 -10.91 -1.07
N LYS A 173 16.49 -10.18 -0.14
CA LYS A 173 15.80 -9.55 1.00
C LYS A 173 14.81 -8.45 0.63
N SER A 174 14.90 -7.89 -0.56
CA SER A 174 14.00 -6.81 -0.99
C SER A 174 12.66 -7.39 -1.40
N MET A 175 11.61 -7.06 -0.65
CA MET A 175 10.26 -7.54 -0.95
C MET A 175 9.84 -7.15 -2.37
N THR A 176 9.50 -8.14 -3.18
CA THR A 176 8.89 -7.93 -4.50
C THR A 176 7.37 -7.69 -4.35
N TYR A 177 6.68 -7.42 -5.47
CA TYR A 177 5.22 -7.37 -5.46
C TYR A 177 4.59 -8.69 -5.01
N TYR A 178 5.21 -9.81 -5.33
CA TYR A 178 4.76 -11.15 -4.90
C TYR A 178 4.77 -11.32 -3.36
N GLY A 179 5.65 -10.61 -2.67
CA GLY A 179 5.72 -10.61 -1.20
C GLY A 179 4.64 -9.78 -0.52
N ARG A 180 4.01 -8.87 -1.24
CA ARG A 180 3.00 -7.93 -0.71
C ARG A 180 1.72 -8.65 -0.30
N TRP A 181 1.12 -8.22 0.81
CA TRP A 181 -0.18 -8.74 1.27
C TRP A 181 -1.29 -8.52 0.24
N THR A 182 -1.27 -7.42 -0.50
CA THR A 182 -2.21 -7.14 -1.60
C THR A 182 -2.17 -8.23 -2.66
N TYR A 183 -0.97 -8.60 -3.11
CA TYR A 183 -0.80 -9.68 -4.08
C TYR A 183 -1.37 -11.02 -3.58
N LYS A 184 -1.17 -11.32 -2.28
CA LYS A 184 -1.66 -12.56 -1.69
C LYS A 184 -3.17 -12.73 -1.85
N PHE A 185 -3.93 -11.68 -1.54
CA PHE A 185 -5.39 -11.68 -1.71
C PHE A 185 -5.80 -11.71 -3.18
N GLU A 186 -5.09 -10.95 -4.03
CA GLU A 186 -5.39 -10.91 -5.46
C GLU A 186 -5.15 -12.26 -6.14
N GLU A 187 -4.02 -12.92 -5.85
CA GLU A 187 -3.71 -14.21 -6.45
C GLU A 187 -4.67 -15.30 -5.96
N ALA A 188 -4.96 -15.36 -4.67
CA ALA A 188 -5.93 -16.29 -4.13
C ALA A 188 -7.33 -16.10 -4.76
N ALA A 189 -7.74 -14.85 -5.04
CA ALA A 189 -8.98 -14.56 -5.75
C ALA A 189 -8.94 -15.10 -7.20
N ARG A 190 -7.81 -14.92 -7.92
CA ARG A 190 -7.61 -15.48 -9.28
C ARG A 190 -7.67 -17.00 -9.27
N GLN A 191 -7.18 -17.65 -8.23
CA GLN A 191 -7.23 -19.09 -8.04
C GLN A 191 -8.61 -19.59 -7.55
N GLY A 192 -9.54 -18.69 -7.23
CA GLY A 192 -10.92 -19.01 -6.84
C GLY A 192 -11.11 -19.37 -5.37
N ALA A 193 -10.18 -19.08 -4.50
CA ALA A 193 -10.34 -19.22 -3.06
C ALA A 193 -11.48 -18.32 -2.53
N GLU A 194 -12.16 -18.72 -1.47
CA GLU A 194 -13.22 -17.92 -0.84
C GLU A 194 -12.70 -16.98 0.26
N ALA A 195 -11.70 -17.44 1.01
CA ALA A 195 -11.07 -16.68 2.08
C ALA A 195 -9.54 -16.86 2.06
N VAL A 196 -8.85 -15.93 2.70
CA VAL A 196 -7.40 -15.99 2.89
C VAL A 196 -7.06 -15.67 4.34
N LEU A 197 -6.17 -16.46 4.91
CA LEU A 197 -5.52 -16.21 6.19
C LEU A 197 -4.01 -16.00 5.95
N ILE A 198 -3.52 -14.77 6.04
CA ILE A 198 -2.09 -14.48 6.00
C ILE A 198 -1.52 -14.69 7.39
N ILE A 199 -0.51 -15.52 7.52
CA ILE A 199 0.24 -15.70 8.77
C ILE A 199 1.15 -14.51 8.95
N HIS A 200 0.94 -13.74 10.03
CA HIS A 200 1.83 -12.65 10.38
C HIS A 200 3.12 -13.19 11.02
N ASP A 201 4.24 -12.67 10.52
CA ASP A 201 5.56 -12.86 11.11
C ASP A 201 6.28 -11.52 11.01
N THR A 202 6.70 -10.97 12.15
CA THR A 202 7.23 -9.61 12.26
C THR A 202 8.42 -9.33 11.35
N ALA A 203 9.35 -10.30 11.25
CA ALA A 203 10.57 -10.09 10.48
C ALA A 203 10.29 -9.97 8.96
N PRO A 204 9.58 -10.90 8.30
CA PRO A 204 9.26 -10.77 6.89
C PRO A 204 8.18 -9.73 6.59
N ALA A 205 7.28 -9.43 7.53
CA ALA A 205 6.31 -8.34 7.36
C ALA A 205 6.97 -6.96 7.44
N ALA A 206 8.09 -6.84 8.17
CA ALA A 206 8.82 -5.61 8.48
C ALA A 206 8.07 -4.66 9.45
N TYR A 207 7.03 -5.16 10.13
CA TYR A 207 6.28 -4.43 11.16
C TYR A 207 5.67 -5.41 12.17
N PRO A 208 5.43 -4.96 13.44
CA PRO A 208 4.82 -5.80 14.47
C PRO A 208 3.31 -5.97 14.26
N TRP A 209 2.70 -6.94 14.97
CA TRP A 209 1.26 -7.24 14.91
C TRP A 209 0.37 -6.02 15.15
N GLN A 210 0.76 -5.10 16.04
CA GLN A 210 0.00 -3.87 16.31
C GLN A 210 -0.27 -3.04 15.07
N VAL A 211 0.64 -3.04 14.09
CA VAL A 211 0.41 -2.35 12.81
C VAL A 211 -0.72 -3.01 12.03
N VAL A 212 -0.77 -4.36 12.01
CA VAL A 212 -1.90 -5.08 11.40
C VAL A 212 -3.20 -4.74 12.11
N GLU A 213 -3.20 -4.81 13.44
CA GLU A 213 -4.37 -4.54 14.26
C GLU A 213 -4.91 -3.13 14.04
N THR A 214 -4.05 -2.11 14.08
CA THR A 214 -4.49 -0.71 13.97
C THR A 214 -4.82 -0.27 12.53
N SER A 215 -4.16 -0.84 11.52
CA SER A 215 -4.34 -0.42 10.13
C SER A 215 -5.54 -1.08 9.45
N TRP A 216 -5.87 -2.33 9.78
CA TRP A 216 -6.93 -3.08 9.10
C TRP A 216 -8.15 -3.40 9.97
N SER A 217 -8.17 -3.00 11.23
CA SER A 217 -9.41 -2.91 12.02
C SER A 217 -10.11 -1.57 11.74
N GLY A 218 -11.42 -1.52 11.87
CA GLY A 218 -12.19 -0.30 11.67
C GLY A 218 -12.51 0.00 10.19
N LYS A 219 -12.51 1.29 9.84
CA LYS A 219 -12.90 1.76 8.52
C LYS A 219 -11.82 1.48 7.47
N GLN A 220 -12.18 0.70 6.45
CA GLN A 220 -11.34 0.43 5.28
C GLN A 220 -11.83 1.26 4.09
N ILE A 221 -10.90 1.82 3.34
CA ILE A 221 -11.18 2.62 2.14
C ILE A 221 -10.58 1.89 0.94
N ASP A 222 -11.33 1.82 -0.17
CA ASP A 222 -10.86 1.28 -1.45
C ASP A 222 -11.49 2.06 -2.61
N LEU A 223 -10.99 1.86 -3.82
CA LEU A 223 -11.62 2.38 -5.02
C LEU A 223 -13.05 1.82 -5.16
N LYS A 224 -13.99 2.69 -5.51
CA LYS A 224 -15.30 2.25 -5.95
C LYS A 224 -15.19 1.59 -7.32
N ARG A 225 -15.07 0.26 -7.35
CA ARG A 225 -14.97 -0.54 -8.57
C ARG A 225 -16.33 -0.72 -9.24
N ALA A 226 -16.34 -0.89 -10.56
CA ALA A 226 -17.57 -1.12 -11.32
C ALA A 226 -18.29 -2.42 -10.91
N ASP A 227 -17.53 -3.46 -10.55
CA ASP A 227 -18.05 -4.75 -10.07
C ASP A 227 -18.41 -4.77 -8.58
N MET A 228 -18.25 -3.63 -7.87
CA MET A 228 -18.42 -3.50 -6.43
C MET A 228 -17.58 -4.51 -5.63
N GLY A 229 -16.38 -4.83 -6.15
CA GLY A 229 -15.45 -5.77 -5.54
C GLY A 229 -15.85 -7.24 -5.63
N LYS A 230 -16.79 -7.63 -6.48
CA LYS A 230 -17.24 -9.05 -6.63
C LYS A 230 -16.10 -9.98 -7.05
N SER A 231 -15.12 -9.46 -7.79
CA SER A 231 -13.90 -10.20 -8.20
C SER A 231 -12.90 -10.40 -7.06
N ARG A 232 -13.08 -9.72 -5.92
CA ARG A 232 -12.20 -9.85 -4.74
C ARG A 232 -12.59 -11.08 -3.91
N ILE A 233 -11.65 -11.50 -3.06
CA ILE A 233 -11.90 -12.58 -2.07
C ILE A 233 -13.09 -12.18 -1.17
N LYS A 234 -13.84 -13.15 -0.64
CA LYS A 234 -14.95 -12.85 0.27
C LYS A 234 -14.46 -12.32 1.61
N VAL A 235 -13.44 -12.99 2.18
CA VAL A 235 -12.85 -12.63 3.47
C VAL A 235 -11.35 -12.55 3.33
N GLU A 236 -10.80 -11.38 3.57
CA GLU A 236 -9.38 -11.11 3.70
C GLU A 236 -9.05 -11.06 5.19
N ALA A 237 -8.05 -11.84 5.64
CA ALA A 237 -7.69 -11.88 7.05
C ALA A 237 -6.20 -12.10 7.28
N TRP A 238 -5.76 -11.61 8.44
CA TRP A 238 -4.47 -11.96 9.04
C TRP A 238 -4.72 -12.75 10.31
N ILE A 239 -3.80 -13.66 10.61
CA ILE A 239 -3.73 -14.38 11.89
C ILE A 239 -2.34 -14.24 12.49
N THR A 240 -2.26 -14.28 13.83
CA THR A 240 -0.96 -14.26 14.51
C THR A 240 -0.17 -15.56 14.27
N SER A 241 1.14 -15.52 14.50
CA SER A 241 1.99 -16.71 14.44
C SER A 241 1.52 -17.80 15.41
N GLU A 242 1.09 -17.42 16.61
CA GLU A 242 0.60 -18.33 17.66
C GLU A 242 -0.66 -19.07 17.18
N VAL A 243 -1.62 -18.34 16.60
CA VAL A 243 -2.82 -18.97 16.01
C VAL A 243 -2.44 -19.93 14.90
N ALA A 244 -1.50 -19.52 14.03
CA ALA A 244 -1.03 -20.39 12.96
C ALA A 244 -0.37 -21.68 13.50
N GLU A 245 0.49 -21.58 14.51
CA GLU A 245 1.13 -22.76 15.15
C GLU A 245 0.09 -23.74 15.71
N ASP A 246 -0.95 -23.22 16.39
CA ASP A 246 -2.06 -24.01 16.90
C ASP A 246 -2.80 -24.73 15.75
N LEU A 247 -3.18 -24.03 14.69
CA LEU A 247 -3.91 -24.60 13.55
C LEU A 247 -3.11 -25.70 12.83
N PHE A 248 -1.81 -25.50 12.63
CA PHE A 248 -0.95 -26.51 12.02
C PHE A 248 -0.82 -27.75 12.91
N LYS A 249 -0.63 -27.55 14.21
CA LYS A 249 -0.61 -28.65 15.19
C LYS A 249 -1.93 -29.41 15.20
N GLU A 250 -3.05 -28.72 15.16
CA GLU A 250 -4.39 -29.32 15.06
C GLU A 250 -4.57 -30.13 13.77
N ALA A 251 -3.99 -29.67 12.65
CA ALA A 251 -3.97 -30.41 11.39
C ALA A 251 -2.95 -31.56 11.35
N ASN A 252 -2.21 -31.81 12.42
CA ASN A 252 -1.05 -32.74 12.50
C ASN A 252 0.05 -32.39 11.49
N LEU A 253 0.31 -31.10 11.26
CA LEU A 253 1.33 -30.57 10.35
C LEU A 253 2.42 -29.85 11.14
N ASP A 254 3.65 -29.93 10.64
CA ASP A 254 4.80 -29.16 11.18
C ASP A 254 4.96 -27.87 10.37
N LEU A 255 4.52 -26.75 10.94
CA LEU A 255 4.61 -25.43 10.30
C LEU A 255 6.06 -25.05 9.99
N LYS A 256 7.01 -25.35 10.90
CA LYS A 256 8.43 -25.03 10.71
C LYS A 256 9.02 -25.79 9.52
N ALA A 257 8.73 -27.08 9.41
CA ALA A 257 9.16 -27.89 8.28
C ALA A 257 8.52 -27.43 6.97
N LEU A 258 7.24 -27.05 7.00
CA LEU A 258 6.52 -26.54 5.82
C LEU A 258 7.02 -25.17 5.39
N LYS A 259 7.34 -24.26 6.31
CA LYS A 259 8.02 -22.98 6.00
C LYS A 259 9.31 -23.22 5.22
N GLN A 260 10.14 -24.20 5.63
CA GLN A 260 11.38 -24.55 4.92
C GLN A 260 11.13 -25.15 3.52
N LYS A 261 10.11 -25.99 3.38
CA LYS A 261 9.73 -26.53 2.07
C LYS A 261 9.20 -25.43 1.14
N ALA A 262 8.46 -24.45 1.66
CA ALA A 262 7.91 -23.33 0.90
C ALA A 262 8.98 -22.36 0.35
N LEU A 263 10.25 -22.54 0.69
CA LEU A 263 11.38 -21.80 0.09
C LEU A 263 11.85 -22.38 -1.25
N LYS A 264 11.19 -23.39 -1.78
CA LYS A 264 11.60 -24.09 -3.00
C LYS A 264 10.49 -24.07 -4.05
N ALA A 265 10.87 -23.90 -5.31
CA ALA A 265 9.91 -23.86 -6.43
C ALA A 265 9.13 -25.15 -6.64
N ASP A 266 9.63 -26.29 -6.12
CA ASP A 266 8.95 -27.59 -6.15
C ASP A 266 8.00 -27.82 -4.97
N PHE A 267 7.82 -26.82 -4.10
CA PHE A 267 6.84 -26.86 -3.01
C PHE A 267 5.47 -27.28 -3.53
N GLN A 268 4.78 -28.08 -2.74
CA GLN A 268 3.42 -28.50 -2.99
C GLN A 268 2.52 -28.06 -1.84
N SER A 269 1.41 -27.43 -2.18
CA SER A 269 0.36 -27.04 -1.22
C SER A 269 -0.16 -28.25 -0.46
N VAL A 270 -0.56 -28.03 0.80
CA VAL A 270 -0.95 -29.11 1.73
C VAL A 270 -2.33 -28.81 2.30
N GLU A 271 -3.22 -29.80 2.24
CA GLU A 271 -4.51 -29.72 2.92
C GLU A 271 -4.33 -29.73 4.44
N MET A 272 -4.98 -28.81 5.14
CA MET A 272 -5.04 -28.79 6.60
C MET A 272 -6.24 -29.61 7.06
N SER A 273 -6.13 -30.94 6.90
CA SER A 273 -7.23 -31.88 7.02
C SER A 273 -8.01 -31.76 8.31
N GLY A 274 -9.35 -31.73 8.19
CA GLY A 274 -10.28 -31.64 9.32
C GLY A 274 -10.46 -30.23 9.88
N LEU A 275 -9.85 -29.19 9.26
CA LEU A 275 -10.07 -27.79 9.61
C LEU A 275 -10.94 -27.12 8.55
N THR A 276 -11.96 -26.41 9.00
CA THR A 276 -12.80 -25.56 8.15
C THR A 276 -12.95 -24.17 8.74
N LEU A 277 -13.12 -23.17 7.86
CA LEU A 277 -13.41 -21.80 8.24
C LEU A 277 -14.87 -21.47 8.04
N ASP A 278 -15.47 -20.88 9.05
CA ASP A 278 -16.76 -20.20 8.99
C ASP A 278 -16.54 -18.73 9.32
N ALA A 279 -17.08 -17.84 8.49
CA ALA A 279 -17.04 -16.40 8.74
C ALA A 279 -18.34 -15.74 8.32
N ALA A 280 -18.76 -14.76 9.09
CA ALA A 280 -19.82 -13.83 8.70
C ALA A 280 -19.36 -12.42 9.07
N LEU A 281 -19.35 -11.53 8.09
CA LEU A 281 -19.00 -10.14 8.26
C LEU A 281 -20.19 -9.25 7.93
N ILE A 282 -20.55 -8.38 8.85
CA ILE A 282 -21.57 -7.35 8.68
C ILE A 282 -20.82 -6.02 8.53
N ASN A 283 -21.14 -5.25 7.51
CA ASN A 283 -20.43 -4.03 7.16
C ASN A 283 -21.37 -2.82 7.10
N LYS A 284 -20.87 -1.69 7.57
CA LYS A 284 -21.40 -0.38 7.21
C LYS A 284 -20.71 0.08 5.93
N VAL A 285 -21.49 0.35 4.89
CA VAL A 285 -20.99 0.78 3.58
C VAL A 285 -21.29 2.25 3.38
N ALA A 286 -20.28 3.03 2.96
CA ALA A 286 -20.44 4.42 2.57
C ALA A 286 -19.59 4.72 1.33
N PHE A 287 -19.92 5.83 0.66
CA PHE A 287 -19.17 6.29 -0.51
C PHE A 287 -18.71 7.72 -0.30
N SER A 288 -17.59 8.06 -0.90
CA SER A 288 -17.08 9.42 -0.96
C SER A 288 -16.28 9.63 -2.24
N ILE A 289 -15.95 10.87 -2.52
CA ILE A 289 -15.05 11.25 -3.61
C ILE A 289 -13.85 11.93 -2.97
N SER A 290 -12.67 11.55 -3.41
CA SER A 290 -11.44 12.27 -3.15
C SER A 290 -10.75 12.55 -4.48
N HIS A 291 -9.54 13.10 -4.47
CA HIS A 291 -8.84 13.48 -5.69
C HIS A 291 -7.35 13.22 -5.55
N ASN A 292 -6.76 12.71 -6.61
CA ASN A 292 -5.34 12.90 -6.83
C ASN A 292 -5.09 14.33 -7.29
N VAL A 293 -3.95 14.92 -6.95
CA VAL A 293 -3.59 16.26 -7.39
C VAL A 293 -2.40 16.17 -8.33
N ALA A 294 -2.55 16.70 -9.54
CA ALA A 294 -1.58 16.50 -10.58
C ALA A 294 -1.25 17.79 -11.33
N ALA A 295 0.02 17.89 -11.75
CA ALA A 295 0.51 18.94 -12.60
C ALA A 295 1.44 18.36 -13.67
N VAL A 296 1.56 19.05 -14.81
CA VAL A 296 2.39 18.61 -15.91
C VAL A 296 3.31 19.75 -16.39
N LYS A 297 4.52 19.39 -16.80
CA LYS A 297 5.41 20.28 -17.53
C LYS A 297 5.78 19.62 -18.83
N SER A 298 5.52 20.29 -19.95
CA SER A 298 5.85 19.77 -21.28
C SER A 298 7.36 19.74 -21.51
N GLY A 299 7.84 18.64 -22.08
CA GLY A 299 9.21 18.51 -22.55
C GLY A 299 9.42 19.28 -23.88
N TYR A 300 10.62 19.79 -24.08
CA TYR A 300 10.93 20.56 -25.28
C TYR A 300 11.26 19.71 -26.50
N LYS A 301 11.71 18.47 -26.31
CA LYS A 301 12.16 17.58 -27.41
C LYS A 301 11.24 16.38 -27.62
N LYS A 302 10.74 15.82 -26.51
CA LYS A 302 9.90 14.61 -26.50
C LYS A 302 8.63 14.83 -25.65
N PRO A 303 7.73 15.73 -26.06
CA PRO A 303 6.58 16.13 -25.24
C PRO A 303 5.57 15.02 -24.99
N ASN A 304 5.59 13.95 -25.78
CA ASN A 304 4.71 12.79 -25.62
C ASN A 304 5.33 11.64 -24.79
N GLU A 305 6.59 11.77 -24.39
CA GLU A 305 7.24 10.85 -23.45
C GLU A 305 7.22 11.50 -22.05
N TYR A 306 6.76 10.75 -21.05
CA TYR A 306 6.57 11.26 -19.69
C TYR A 306 7.50 10.59 -18.71
N ILE A 307 8.06 11.39 -17.77
CA ILE A 307 8.62 10.91 -16.52
C ILE A 307 7.56 11.17 -15.46
N LEU A 308 7.06 10.11 -14.85
CA LEU A 308 6.13 10.19 -13.74
C LEU A 308 6.89 10.26 -12.43
N MET A 309 6.60 11.27 -11.64
CA MET A 309 7.04 11.40 -10.24
C MET A 309 5.80 11.40 -9.36
N MET A 310 5.76 10.52 -8.36
CA MET A 310 4.57 10.37 -7.52
C MET A 310 4.91 10.12 -6.05
N ALA A 311 4.03 10.59 -5.18
CA ALA A 311 4.01 10.31 -3.75
C ALA A 311 2.58 10.44 -3.25
N HIS A 312 2.17 9.58 -2.31
CA HIS A 312 0.83 9.73 -1.76
C HIS A 312 0.77 10.86 -0.72
N TRP A 313 -0.34 11.59 -0.73
CA TRP A 313 -0.54 12.75 0.13
C TRP A 313 -1.36 12.42 1.38
N ASP A 314 -2.10 11.34 1.37
CA ASP A 314 -3.02 10.96 2.44
C ASP A 314 -2.32 10.24 3.59
N HIS A 315 -3.05 10.16 4.70
CA HIS A 315 -2.72 9.31 5.83
C HIS A 315 -4.02 8.89 6.55
N LEU A 316 -3.92 8.31 7.74
CA LEU A 316 -5.03 7.64 8.44
C LEU A 316 -6.14 8.61 8.91
N GLY A 317 -5.87 9.90 9.01
CA GLY A 317 -6.85 10.88 9.46
C GLY A 317 -6.95 10.94 10.98
N ILE A 318 -8.19 11.11 11.48
CA ILE A 318 -8.53 11.12 12.90
C ILE A 318 -9.18 9.80 13.26
N LYS A 319 -8.79 9.20 14.37
CA LYS A 319 -9.43 8.01 14.95
C LYS A 319 -10.40 8.43 16.06
N GLU A 320 -11.69 8.34 15.75
CA GLU A 320 -12.76 8.86 16.63
C GLU A 320 -12.87 8.14 17.97
N ASP A 321 -12.46 6.86 18.03
CA ASP A 321 -12.58 5.99 19.20
C ASP A 321 -11.39 6.07 20.17
N GLU A 322 -10.37 6.88 19.89
CA GLU A 322 -9.20 7.05 20.75
C GLU A 322 -9.31 8.31 21.61
N SER A 323 -9.04 8.18 22.90
CA SER A 323 -8.90 9.30 23.82
C SER A 323 -7.48 9.88 23.78
N GLY A 324 -7.33 11.20 23.85
CA GLY A 324 -6.04 11.89 23.82
C GLY A 324 -5.67 12.38 22.43
N ASP A 325 -4.42 12.23 22.04
CA ASP A 325 -3.96 12.59 20.69
C ASP A 325 -4.36 11.49 19.70
N ASN A 326 -5.45 11.75 18.99
CA ASN A 326 -6.06 10.83 18.04
C ASN A 326 -5.86 11.25 16.58
N ILE A 327 -4.98 12.24 16.32
CA ILE A 327 -4.63 12.68 14.98
C ILE A 327 -3.39 11.95 14.50
N TYR A 328 -3.53 11.19 13.43
CA TYR A 328 -2.41 10.51 12.78
C TYR A 328 -1.71 11.46 11.83
N ASN A 329 -0.75 12.26 12.35
CA ASN A 329 -0.10 13.34 11.61
C ASN A 329 0.70 12.88 10.39
N GLY A 330 1.25 11.66 10.38
CA GLY A 330 1.90 11.06 9.22
C GLY A 330 3.07 11.87 8.66
N ALA A 331 4.02 12.30 9.51
CA ALA A 331 5.17 13.12 9.09
C ALA A 331 6.10 12.32 8.15
N VAL A 332 6.42 11.08 8.52
CA VAL A 332 7.25 10.16 7.70
C VAL A 332 6.39 9.49 6.65
N ASP A 333 5.19 9.02 7.00
CA ASP A 333 4.22 8.38 6.13
C ASP A 333 3.00 9.30 5.92
N ASN A 334 2.87 10.10 4.84
CA ASN A 334 3.92 10.28 3.82
C ASN A 334 4.11 11.78 3.51
N ALA A 335 4.00 12.65 4.53
CA ALA A 335 4.29 14.08 4.33
C ALA A 335 5.72 14.29 3.80
N SER A 336 6.67 13.41 4.19
CA SER A 336 8.07 13.46 3.72
C SER A 336 8.18 13.19 2.22
N GLY A 337 7.51 12.15 1.70
CA GLY A 337 7.49 11.85 0.27
C GLY A 337 6.79 12.93 -0.54
N THR A 338 5.66 13.45 -0.04
CA THR A 338 4.93 14.56 -0.67
C THR A 338 5.78 15.85 -0.68
N ALA A 339 6.50 16.14 0.39
CA ALA A 339 7.45 17.28 0.44
C ALA A 339 8.59 17.10 -0.57
N GLY A 340 9.16 15.89 -0.65
CA GLY A 340 10.17 15.56 -1.66
C GLY A 340 9.67 15.78 -3.08
N LEU A 341 8.43 15.34 -3.35
CA LEU A 341 7.77 15.52 -4.64
C LEU A 341 7.57 17.01 -4.98
N LEU A 342 7.13 17.83 -4.02
CA LEU A 342 6.98 19.28 -4.19
C LEU A 342 8.31 19.96 -4.50
N GLU A 343 9.39 19.60 -3.82
CA GLU A 343 10.71 20.16 -4.09
C GLU A 343 11.29 19.72 -5.43
N LEU A 344 11.08 18.47 -5.84
CA LEU A 344 11.41 18.01 -7.20
C LEU A 344 10.61 18.77 -8.24
N ALA A 345 9.31 18.97 -8.03
CA ALA A 345 8.45 19.74 -8.91
C ALA A 345 8.94 21.22 -9.03
N ASN A 346 9.29 21.84 -7.90
CA ASN A 346 9.86 23.18 -7.87
C ASN A 346 11.21 23.28 -8.61
N TYR A 347 12.08 22.31 -8.44
CA TYR A 347 13.33 22.23 -9.18
C TYR A 347 13.09 22.14 -10.69
N PHE A 348 12.33 21.15 -11.10
CA PHE A 348 12.07 20.91 -12.52
C PHE A 348 11.15 21.95 -13.16
N SER A 349 10.37 22.74 -12.40
CA SER A 349 9.62 23.87 -12.96
C SER A 349 10.55 24.91 -13.61
N LYS A 350 11.77 25.01 -13.17
CA LYS A 350 12.78 26.02 -13.56
C LYS A 350 13.86 25.49 -14.51
N VAL A 351 13.91 24.17 -14.75
CA VAL A 351 14.92 23.49 -15.55
C VAL A 351 14.26 22.91 -16.80
N GLU A 352 14.85 23.11 -17.97
CA GLU A 352 14.35 22.48 -19.19
C GLU A 352 14.54 20.96 -19.12
N SER A 353 13.51 20.23 -19.58
CA SER A 353 13.52 18.77 -19.64
C SER A 353 13.21 18.30 -21.05
N GLU A 354 13.99 17.36 -21.59
CA GLU A 354 13.69 16.78 -22.92
C GLU A 354 12.33 16.11 -22.97
N ARG A 355 11.95 15.40 -21.91
CA ARG A 355 10.66 14.72 -21.74
C ARG A 355 9.73 15.55 -20.88
N SER A 356 8.44 15.29 -21.05
CA SER A 356 7.42 15.84 -20.17
C SER A 356 7.55 15.25 -18.76
N LEU A 357 7.23 16.06 -17.76
CA LEU A 357 7.18 15.65 -16.36
C LEU A 357 5.72 15.64 -15.91
N LEU A 358 5.28 14.52 -15.38
CA LEU A 358 3.99 14.39 -14.73
C LEU A 358 4.24 14.24 -13.23
N VAL A 359 3.78 15.22 -12.47
CA VAL A 359 3.87 15.22 -11.00
C VAL A 359 2.51 14.86 -10.46
N LEU A 360 2.43 13.78 -9.70
CA LEU A 360 1.19 13.21 -9.18
C LEU A 360 1.27 12.99 -7.69
N THR A 361 0.40 13.63 -6.93
CA THR A 361 0.15 13.24 -5.54
C THR A 361 -1.12 12.40 -5.52
N ASP A 362 -1.00 11.16 -5.11
CA ASP A 362 -2.06 10.17 -5.19
C ASP A 362 -2.61 9.73 -3.82
N ILE A 363 -3.60 8.86 -3.86
CA ILE A 363 -4.14 8.12 -2.74
C ILE A 363 -3.86 6.65 -3.05
N PRO A 364 -2.96 5.98 -2.34
CA PRO A 364 -2.71 4.54 -2.50
C PRO A 364 -3.86 3.76 -1.85
N LEU A 365 -4.50 2.89 -2.61
CA LEU A 365 -5.67 2.11 -2.19
C LEU A 365 -5.47 0.61 -2.40
#